data_889dc7f0615e5dac384b338ef5bda8fa
#
_entry.id   889dc7f0615e5dac384b338ef5bda8fa
#
_cell.length_a   1.000
_cell.length_b   1.000
_cell.length_c   1.000
_cell.angle_alpha   90.00
_cell.angle_beta   90.00
_cell.angle_gamma   90.00
#
_symmetry.space_group_name_H-M   'P 1'
#
loop_
_entity.id
_entity.type
_entity.pdbx_description
1 polymer ?
#
loop_
_entity_poly.entity_id
_entity_poly.type
_entity_poly.pdbx_seq_one_letter_code
_entity_poly.pdbx_strand_id
1 'polypeptide(L)'
;MFSCNKAVLFLILGWTCAIAMAQSANSMQLPETEAIAQQRIALAEEKKVILDHFHEASKACWKQFAVNDCLFKAKQQKYQALSPLDQREIALNARQRVLKELERQQRISDKTQETPKDKAMP
;
A
#
# COMPACT_ATOMS: atom_id res chain seq x y z
N MET A 1 -2.94 54.25 -26.63
CA MET A 1 -1.91 54.37 -25.59
C MET A 1 -2.32 53.52 -24.38
N PHE A 2 -2.25 52.22 -24.49
CA PHE A 2 -2.40 51.29 -23.35
C PHE A 2 -1.82 49.97 -23.82
N SER A 3 -0.61 49.63 -23.47
CA SER A 3 -0.14 48.23 -23.44
C SER A 3 1.35 48.15 -23.21
N CYS A 4 1.81 48.33 -21.99
CA CYS A 4 3.21 47.99 -21.66
C CYS A 4 3.44 47.58 -20.22
N ASN A 5 2.39 47.24 -19.45
CA ASN A 5 2.52 46.94 -18.01
C ASN A 5 2.18 45.52 -17.63
N LYS A 6 1.88 44.61 -18.58
CA LYS A 6 1.59 43.21 -18.27
C LYS A 6 2.76 42.25 -18.46
N ALA A 7 3.84 42.65 -19.13
CA ALA A 7 4.96 41.81 -19.42
C ALA A 7 6.04 41.76 -18.27
N VAL A 8 6.02 42.74 -17.39
CA VAL A 8 7.03 42.86 -16.33
C VAL A 8 6.64 42.07 -15.07
N LEU A 9 5.34 41.78 -14.87
CA LEU A 9 4.86 41.07 -13.66
C LEU A 9 5.07 39.56 -13.70
N PHE A 10 5.35 38.97 -14.87
CA PHE A 10 5.58 37.53 -15.01
C PHE A 10 7.01 37.07 -14.77
N LEU A 11 7.97 37.97 -14.70
CA LEU A 11 9.39 37.61 -14.53
C LEU A 11 9.85 37.53 -13.06
N ILE A 12 9.03 37.96 -12.09
CA ILE A 12 9.41 37.96 -10.67
C ILE A 12 8.88 36.74 -9.91
N LEU A 13 7.89 36.02 -10.47
CA LEU A 13 7.30 34.83 -9.81
C LEU A 13 8.01 33.50 -10.10
N GLY A 14 9.07 33.49 -10.91
CA GLY A 14 9.71 32.27 -11.40
C GLY A 14 10.89 31.75 -10.56
N TRP A 15 11.34 32.43 -9.51
CA TRP A 15 12.64 32.06 -8.88
C TRP A 15 12.58 31.61 -7.42
N THR A 16 11.44 31.30 -6.84
CA THR A 16 11.34 30.87 -5.43
C THR A 16 10.93 29.40 -5.24
N CYS A 17 10.97 28.55 -6.27
CA CYS A 17 10.46 27.15 -6.18
C CYS A 17 11.56 26.07 -6.14
N ALA A 18 12.84 26.39 -5.87
CA ALA A 18 13.95 25.43 -6.03
C ALA A 18 14.60 24.92 -4.73
N ILE A 19 14.07 25.18 -3.51
CA ILE A 19 14.74 24.75 -2.27
C ILE A 19 13.91 23.81 -1.37
N ALA A 20 12.78 23.28 -1.83
CA ALA A 20 11.88 22.44 -0.99
C ALA A 20 11.91 20.95 -1.29
N MET A 21 12.93 20.38 -1.95
CA MET A 21 12.94 18.97 -2.37
C MET A 21 13.81 18.03 -1.54
N ALA A 22 14.41 18.47 -0.43
CA ALA A 22 15.38 17.62 0.29
C ALA A 22 14.91 17.07 1.65
N GLN A 23 13.67 17.29 2.09
CA GLN A 23 13.21 16.85 3.42
C GLN A 23 12.04 15.89 3.42
N SER A 24 11.59 15.38 2.29
CA SER A 24 10.34 14.58 2.20
C SER A 24 10.49 13.06 2.28
N ALA A 25 11.68 12.49 2.37
CA ALA A 25 11.85 11.04 2.31
C ALA A 25 11.38 10.31 3.59
N ASN A 26 11.50 10.94 4.75
CA ASN A 26 11.20 10.27 6.03
C ASN A 26 9.75 10.43 6.51
N SER A 27 9.07 11.50 6.07
CA SER A 27 7.65 11.71 6.42
C SER A 27 6.67 10.93 5.52
N MET A 28 7.15 10.39 4.39
CA MET A 28 6.32 9.69 3.41
C MET A 28 6.10 8.21 3.76
N GLN A 29 6.92 7.62 4.61
CA GLN A 29 6.83 6.19 4.97
C GLN A 29 5.76 5.89 6.03
N LEU A 30 5.56 6.77 7.01
CA LEU A 30 4.51 6.59 8.03
C LEU A 30 3.09 6.55 7.43
N PRO A 31 2.69 7.50 6.57
CA PRO A 31 1.36 7.45 5.96
C PRO A 31 1.18 6.25 5.03
N GLU A 32 2.25 5.73 4.41
CA GLU A 32 2.16 4.56 3.53
C GLU A 32 1.98 3.26 4.31
N THR A 33 2.64 3.08 5.44
CA THR A 33 2.44 1.89 6.30
C THR A 33 1.04 1.86 6.87
N GLU A 34 0.49 3.00 7.25
CA GLU A 34 -0.88 3.11 7.73
C GLU A 34 -1.89 2.85 6.61
N ALA A 35 -1.68 3.37 5.41
CA ALA A 35 -2.51 3.08 4.24
C ALA A 35 -2.54 1.58 3.92
N ILE A 36 -1.40 0.87 4.02
CA ILE A 36 -1.34 -0.58 3.86
C ILE A 36 -2.15 -1.29 4.96
N ALA A 37 -2.08 -0.83 6.20
CA ALA A 37 -2.84 -1.41 7.30
C ALA A 37 -4.35 -1.26 7.09
N GLN A 38 -4.81 -0.09 6.67
CA GLN A 38 -6.22 0.15 6.34
C GLN A 38 -6.70 -0.71 5.17
N GLN A 39 -5.90 -0.83 4.12
CA GLN A 39 -6.22 -1.70 2.98
C GLN A 39 -6.32 -3.18 3.38
N ARG A 40 -5.53 -3.64 4.34
CA ARG A 40 -5.62 -5.01 4.89
C ARG A 40 -6.90 -5.25 5.67
N ILE A 41 -7.33 -4.27 6.47
CA ILE A 41 -8.59 -4.35 7.21
C ILE A 41 -9.75 -4.46 6.22
N ALA A 42 -9.79 -3.58 5.22
CA ALA A 42 -10.83 -3.62 4.19
C ALA A 42 -10.84 -4.96 3.44
N LEU A 43 -9.65 -5.48 3.08
CA LEU A 43 -9.51 -6.76 2.40
C LEU A 43 -10.00 -7.94 3.26
N ALA A 44 -9.74 -7.91 4.56
CA ALA A 44 -10.22 -8.93 5.51
C ALA A 44 -11.74 -8.94 5.60
N GLU A 45 -12.37 -7.76 5.62
CA GLU A 45 -13.83 -7.64 5.63
C GLU A 45 -14.44 -8.14 4.30
N GLU A 46 -13.85 -7.80 3.14
CA GLU A 46 -14.29 -8.35 1.84
C GLU A 46 -14.21 -9.88 1.83
N LYS A 47 -13.10 -10.47 2.30
CA LYS A 47 -12.94 -11.93 2.41
C LYS A 47 -13.96 -12.57 3.33
N LYS A 48 -14.25 -11.93 4.46
CA LYS A 48 -15.26 -12.39 5.40
C LYS A 48 -16.63 -12.49 4.75
N VAL A 49 -17.06 -11.45 4.04
CA VAL A 49 -18.36 -11.47 3.32
C VAL A 49 -18.46 -12.64 2.35
N ILE A 50 -17.40 -12.95 1.60
CA ILE A 50 -17.36 -14.07 0.68
C ILE A 50 -17.47 -15.41 1.42
N LEU A 51 -16.80 -15.55 2.56
CA LEU A 51 -16.84 -16.76 3.37
C LEU A 51 -18.22 -16.95 4.02
N ASP A 52 -18.84 -15.89 4.51
CA ASP A 52 -20.18 -15.91 5.07
C ASP A 52 -21.21 -16.33 4.00
N HIS A 53 -21.11 -15.74 2.80
CA HIS A 53 -21.94 -16.15 1.66
C HIS A 53 -21.75 -17.61 1.30
N PHE A 54 -20.51 -18.10 1.23
CA PHE A 54 -20.23 -19.52 0.99
C PHE A 54 -20.85 -20.42 2.08
N HIS A 55 -20.79 -19.98 3.33
CA HIS A 55 -21.34 -20.72 4.47
C HIS A 55 -22.85 -20.87 4.35
N GLU A 56 -23.56 -19.79 4.03
CA GLU A 56 -25.02 -19.82 3.81
C GLU A 56 -25.40 -20.65 2.57
N ALA A 57 -24.66 -20.49 1.46
CA ALA A 57 -24.86 -21.32 0.28
C ALA A 57 -24.67 -22.81 0.58
N SER A 58 -23.65 -23.16 1.37
CA SER A 58 -23.40 -24.54 1.78
C SER A 58 -24.54 -25.12 2.62
N LYS A 59 -25.07 -24.35 3.58
CA LYS A 59 -26.26 -24.74 4.37
C LYS A 59 -27.45 -24.96 3.48
N ALA A 60 -27.68 -24.12 2.47
CA ALA A 60 -28.78 -24.29 1.53
C ALA A 60 -28.65 -25.56 0.68
N CYS A 61 -27.40 -25.93 0.32
CA CYS A 61 -27.14 -27.15 -0.46
C CYS A 61 -27.61 -28.45 0.25
N TRP A 62 -27.48 -28.48 1.58
CA TRP A 62 -27.95 -29.67 2.36
C TRP A 62 -29.45 -29.92 2.29
N LYS A 63 -30.23 -28.93 1.83
CA LYS A 63 -31.68 -29.06 1.62
C LYS A 63 -32.05 -29.54 0.22
N GLN A 64 -31.08 -29.74 -0.66
CA GLN A 64 -31.29 -30.11 -2.08
C GLN A 64 -31.01 -31.60 -2.33
N PHE A 65 -31.63 -32.15 -3.35
CA PHE A 65 -31.42 -33.54 -3.73
C PHE A 65 -29.98 -33.79 -4.25
N ALA A 66 -29.42 -32.85 -5.03
CA ALA A 66 -28.08 -32.95 -5.60
C ALA A 66 -27.05 -32.19 -4.75
N VAL A 67 -26.85 -32.57 -3.48
CA VAL A 67 -25.99 -31.88 -2.50
C VAL A 67 -24.57 -31.68 -3.02
N ASN A 68 -23.95 -32.72 -3.59
CA ASN A 68 -22.55 -32.67 -4.02
C ASN A 68 -22.31 -31.67 -5.16
N ASP A 69 -23.23 -31.65 -6.15
CA ASP A 69 -23.12 -30.69 -7.27
C ASP A 69 -23.32 -29.25 -6.80
N CYS A 70 -24.28 -29.03 -5.90
CA CYS A 70 -24.53 -27.74 -5.27
C CYS A 70 -23.29 -27.26 -4.49
N LEU A 71 -22.71 -28.10 -3.64
CA LEU A 71 -21.50 -27.77 -2.88
C LEU A 71 -20.29 -27.49 -3.78
N PHE A 72 -20.16 -28.25 -4.87
CA PHE A 72 -19.11 -28.02 -5.86
C PHE A 72 -19.23 -26.63 -6.48
N LYS A 73 -20.42 -26.26 -6.93
CA LYS A 73 -20.70 -24.91 -7.50
C LYS A 73 -20.44 -23.80 -6.46
N ALA A 74 -20.91 -23.97 -5.23
CA ALA A 74 -20.66 -23.00 -4.15
C ALA A 74 -19.17 -22.82 -3.85
N LYS A 75 -18.38 -23.91 -3.84
CA LYS A 75 -16.92 -23.85 -3.70
C LYS A 75 -16.26 -23.13 -4.87
N GLN A 76 -16.66 -23.41 -6.09
CA GLN A 76 -16.13 -22.78 -7.28
C GLN A 76 -16.37 -21.26 -7.25
N GLN A 77 -17.58 -20.82 -6.91
CA GLN A 77 -17.92 -19.40 -6.75
C GLN A 77 -17.06 -18.73 -5.67
N LYS A 78 -16.89 -19.37 -4.52
CA LYS A 78 -16.02 -18.89 -3.45
C LYS A 78 -14.59 -18.64 -3.94
N TYR A 79 -13.97 -19.62 -4.61
CA TYR A 79 -12.60 -19.49 -5.07
C TYR A 79 -12.45 -18.43 -6.17
N GLN A 80 -13.42 -18.32 -7.07
CA GLN A 80 -13.44 -17.26 -8.07
C GLN A 80 -13.53 -15.87 -7.44
N ALA A 81 -14.33 -15.71 -6.39
CA ALA A 81 -14.46 -14.46 -5.67
C ALA A 81 -13.24 -14.13 -4.79
N LEU A 82 -12.58 -15.11 -4.18
CA LEU A 82 -11.37 -14.92 -3.36
C LEU A 82 -10.13 -14.61 -4.20
N SER A 83 -10.00 -15.17 -5.41
CA SER A 83 -8.79 -15.03 -6.25
C SER A 83 -8.33 -13.58 -6.45
N PRO A 84 -9.18 -12.61 -6.81
CA PRO A 84 -8.74 -11.22 -6.95
C PRO A 84 -8.32 -10.58 -5.62
N LEU A 85 -8.89 -11.01 -4.49
CA LEU A 85 -8.53 -10.53 -3.16
C LEU A 85 -7.16 -11.06 -2.74
N ASP A 86 -6.86 -12.32 -3.05
CA ASP A 86 -5.56 -12.92 -2.79
C ASP A 86 -4.45 -12.22 -3.61
N GLN A 87 -4.72 -11.84 -4.85
CA GLN A 87 -3.79 -11.02 -5.65
C GLN A 87 -3.51 -9.65 -5.01
N ARG A 88 -4.54 -8.97 -4.50
CA ARG A 88 -4.36 -7.71 -3.77
C ARG A 88 -3.53 -7.92 -2.50
N GLU A 89 -3.76 -8.98 -1.75
CA GLU A 89 -2.97 -9.29 -0.56
C GLU A 89 -1.50 -9.55 -0.88
N ILE A 90 -1.21 -10.28 -1.94
CA ILE A 90 0.16 -10.50 -2.43
C ILE A 90 0.84 -9.15 -2.76
N ALA A 91 0.14 -8.25 -3.45
CA ALA A 91 0.65 -6.93 -3.78
C ALA A 91 0.93 -6.08 -2.53
N LEU A 92 0.03 -6.08 -1.54
CA LEU A 92 0.24 -5.38 -0.26
C LEU A 92 1.43 -5.95 0.52
N ASN A 93 1.59 -7.26 0.52
CA ASN A 93 2.73 -7.94 1.16
C ASN A 93 4.05 -7.59 0.47
N ALA A 94 4.07 -7.47 -0.85
CA ALA A 94 5.25 -7.04 -1.60
C ALA A 94 5.63 -5.60 -1.25
N ARG A 95 4.67 -4.66 -1.24
CA ARG A 95 4.90 -3.25 -0.83
C ARG A 95 5.47 -3.16 0.58
N GLN A 96 4.88 -3.87 1.53
CA GLN A 96 5.36 -3.87 2.91
C GLN A 96 6.81 -4.37 3.04
N ARG A 97 7.20 -5.38 2.25
CA ARG A 97 8.59 -5.88 2.22
C ARG A 97 9.55 -4.82 1.71
N VAL A 98 9.19 -4.08 0.66
CA VAL A 98 10.01 -2.98 0.13
C VAL A 98 10.19 -1.88 1.18
N LEU A 99 9.13 -1.46 1.87
CA LEU A 99 9.22 -0.44 2.92
C LEU A 99 10.13 -0.87 4.07
N LYS A 100 9.99 -2.11 4.54
CA LYS A 100 10.87 -2.67 5.59
C LYS A 100 12.33 -2.74 5.16
N GLU A 101 12.60 -3.03 3.89
CA GLU A 101 13.96 -3.08 3.38
C GLU A 101 14.56 -1.67 3.28
N LEU A 102 13.81 -0.68 2.82
CA LEU A 102 14.25 0.72 2.82
C LEU A 102 14.58 1.22 4.23
N GLU A 103 13.72 0.93 5.19
CA GLU A 103 13.94 1.25 6.60
C GLU A 103 15.20 0.58 7.17
N ARG A 104 15.44 -0.69 6.79
CA ARG A 104 16.65 -1.42 7.16
C ARG A 104 17.90 -0.77 6.58
N GLN A 105 17.87 -0.37 5.31
CA GLN A 105 18.99 0.28 4.64
C GLN A 105 19.30 1.66 5.27
N GLN A 106 18.29 2.44 5.59
CA GLN A 106 18.44 3.71 6.30
C GLN A 106 19.16 3.52 7.64
N ARG A 107 18.69 2.57 8.46
CA ARG A 107 19.32 2.28 9.75
C ARG A 107 20.79 1.83 9.64
N ILE A 108 21.13 1.12 8.57
CA ILE A 108 22.53 0.71 8.32
C ILE A 108 23.37 1.92 7.93
N SER A 109 22.87 2.79 7.03
CA SER A 109 23.59 3.98 6.60
C SER A 109 23.85 4.94 7.77
N ASP A 110 22.86 5.14 8.64
CA ASP A 110 22.97 5.99 9.83
C ASP A 110 24.07 5.47 10.76
N LYS A 111 24.08 4.18 11.06
CA LYS A 111 25.13 3.54 11.88
C LYS A 111 26.53 3.63 11.25
N THR A 112 26.62 3.55 9.92
CA THR A 112 27.90 3.64 9.22
C THR A 112 28.44 5.07 9.26
N GLN A 113 27.59 6.08 9.30
CA GLN A 113 27.98 7.47 9.42
C GLN A 113 28.43 7.85 10.85
N GLU A 114 27.89 7.18 11.88
CA GLU A 114 28.27 7.41 13.28
C GLU A 114 29.64 6.79 13.66
N THR A 115 30.08 5.75 12.95
CA THR A 115 31.31 5.00 13.28
C THR A 115 32.67 5.59 12.83
N PRO A 116 32.79 6.64 11.99
CA PRO A 116 34.10 7.16 11.57
C PRO A 116 34.88 7.96 12.61
N LYS A 117 34.28 8.36 13.74
CA LYS A 117 34.94 9.28 14.69
C LYS A 117 35.84 8.65 15.75
N ASP A 118 35.68 7.35 16.03
CA ASP A 118 36.40 6.72 17.15
C ASP A 118 37.64 5.90 16.75
N LYS A 119 37.98 5.81 15.47
CA LYS A 119 39.18 5.08 15.00
C LYS A 119 40.41 5.94 14.65
N ALA A 120 40.40 7.22 14.96
CA ALA A 120 41.55 8.09 14.81
C ALA A 120 42.16 8.42 16.17
N MET A 121 42.76 7.41 16.82
CA MET A 121 43.75 7.64 17.87
C MET A 121 45.02 6.83 17.59
N PRO A 122 46.19 7.51 17.59
CA PRO A 122 47.48 6.88 17.39
C PRO A 122 47.93 6.04 18.59
#